data_0c1bb8ca3a9813daded04f9646e01103
#
_entry.id   0c1bb8ca3a9813daded04f9646e01103
#
_cell.length_a   1.000
_cell.length_b   1.000
_cell.length_c   1.000
_cell.angle_alpha   90.00
_cell.angle_beta   90.00
_cell.angle_gamma   90.00
#
_symmetry.space_group_name_H-M   'P 1'
#
loop_
_entity.id
_entity.type
_entity.pdbx_description
1 polymer ?
#
loop_
_entity_poly.entity_id
_entity_poly.type
_entity_poly.pdbx_seq_one_letter_code
_entity_poly.pdbx_strand_id
1 'polypeptide(L)'
;MDREQFLFDDAQENMERVREEKSILEKQQGDLFIDSNDKDNIEPNSQRNNNPIIDYLDFEDGYEKAVAAVFSDELIASINEEQASHWRVLTYDQNSVFSDGIKKFSNLIKAPENLKKKLDFVGLIEDKSNILDLQENLLPGQILVSLEGEIWRWDGYVSKGKQNSSTKAVLEQLKNRRMKQLSKEEKQWMDISSKAEQRI
;
A
#
# COMPACT_ATOMS: atom_id res chain seq x y z
N MET A 1 -31.80 19.77 16.94
CA MET A 1 -30.50 19.20 17.35
C MET A 1 -29.53 20.35 17.34
N ASP A 2 -28.90 20.63 18.47
CA ASP A 2 -27.93 21.72 18.59
C ASP A 2 -26.67 21.35 17.75
N ARG A 3 -26.03 22.32 17.12
CA ARG A 3 -24.87 22.13 16.26
C ARG A 3 -23.71 21.46 17.01
N GLU A 4 -23.51 21.83 18.27
CA GLU A 4 -22.44 21.31 19.11
C GLU A 4 -22.72 19.84 19.49
N GLN A 5 -23.97 19.50 19.77
CA GLN A 5 -24.36 18.10 20.03
C GLN A 5 -24.11 17.22 18.79
N PHE A 6 -24.43 17.71 17.58
CA PHE A 6 -24.16 16.99 16.35
C PHE A 6 -22.65 16.76 16.14
N LEU A 7 -21.82 17.77 16.38
CA LEU A 7 -20.36 17.65 16.27
C LEU A 7 -19.77 16.66 17.28
N PHE A 8 -20.32 16.63 18.48
CA PHE A 8 -19.91 15.68 19.52
C PHE A 8 -20.23 14.25 19.10
N ASP A 9 -21.46 13.98 18.67
CA ASP A 9 -21.93 12.66 18.28
C ASP A 9 -21.15 12.15 17.05
N ASP A 10 -20.93 12.98 16.02
CA ASP A 10 -20.13 12.68 14.83
C ASP A 10 -18.68 12.35 15.20
N ALA A 11 -18.07 13.10 16.11
CA ALA A 11 -16.72 12.84 16.56
C ALA A 11 -16.61 11.51 17.32
N GLN A 12 -17.60 11.15 18.14
CA GLN A 12 -17.64 9.88 18.87
C GLN A 12 -17.74 8.69 17.89
N GLU A 13 -18.61 8.75 16.90
CA GLU A 13 -18.77 7.72 15.88
C GLU A 13 -17.48 7.51 15.07
N ASN A 14 -16.82 8.60 14.66
CA ASN A 14 -15.56 8.52 13.94
C ASN A 14 -14.41 7.96 14.82
N MET A 15 -14.36 8.29 16.12
CA MET A 15 -13.39 7.70 17.05
C MET A 15 -13.60 6.19 17.20
N GLU A 16 -14.84 5.73 17.31
CA GLU A 16 -15.15 4.31 17.44
C GLU A 16 -14.70 3.55 16.18
N ARG A 17 -15.02 4.05 14.99
CA ARG A 17 -14.56 3.49 13.72
C ARG A 17 -13.02 3.38 13.65
N VAL A 18 -12.30 4.44 14.03
CA VAL A 18 -10.83 4.45 14.04
C VAL A 18 -10.28 3.41 15.01
N ARG A 19 -10.88 3.25 16.20
CA ARG A 19 -10.47 2.24 17.19
C ARG A 19 -10.73 0.82 16.72
N GLU A 20 -11.85 0.57 16.07
CA GLU A 20 -12.15 -0.74 15.48
C GLU A 20 -11.12 -1.11 14.42
N GLU A 21 -10.79 -0.20 13.49
CA GLU A 21 -9.79 -0.42 12.45
C GLU A 21 -8.40 -0.71 13.06
N LYS A 22 -7.98 0.06 14.08
CA LYS A 22 -6.74 -0.21 14.83
C LYS A 22 -6.72 -1.60 15.44
N SER A 23 -7.81 -2.02 16.07
CA SER A 23 -7.95 -3.35 16.66
C SER A 23 -7.84 -4.48 15.64
N ILE A 24 -8.41 -4.29 14.44
CA ILE A 24 -8.30 -5.26 13.33
C ILE A 24 -6.85 -5.38 12.86
N LEU A 25 -6.16 -4.25 12.68
CA LEU A 25 -4.75 -4.24 12.26
C LEU A 25 -3.84 -4.89 13.31
N GLU A 26 -4.08 -4.68 14.61
CA GLU A 26 -3.33 -5.31 15.69
C GLU A 26 -3.52 -6.84 15.73
N LYS A 27 -4.74 -7.32 15.55
CA LYS A 27 -5.03 -8.77 15.49
C LYS A 27 -4.34 -9.45 14.31
N GLN A 28 -4.31 -8.81 13.14
CA GLN A 28 -3.61 -9.34 11.96
C GLN A 28 -2.07 -9.40 12.16
N GLN A 29 -1.52 -8.71 13.16
CA GLN A 29 -0.10 -8.79 13.51
C GLN A 29 0.24 -10.14 14.19
N GLY A 30 -0.68 -10.71 14.94
CA GLY A 30 -0.51 -12.03 15.57
C GLY A 30 -0.39 -13.18 14.56
N ASP A 31 -1.14 -13.14 13.48
CA ASP A 31 -1.16 -14.22 12.48
C ASP A 31 0.08 -14.26 11.57
N LEU A 32 0.83 -13.15 11.48
CA LEU A 32 2.07 -13.07 10.67
C LEU A 32 3.30 -13.64 11.40
N PHE A 33 3.25 -13.81 12.72
CA PHE A 33 4.39 -14.26 13.54
C PHE A 33 4.47 -15.77 13.80
N ILE A 34 3.51 -16.58 13.35
CA ILE A 34 3.41 -18.01 13.73
C ILE A 34 4.41 -18.90 12.96
N ASP A 35 5.08 -18.41 11.92
CA ASP A 35 5.94 -19.28 11.08
C ASP A 35 7.34 -18.72 10.80
N SER A 36 8.00 -18.13 11.75
CA SER A 36 9.39 -17.67 11.53
C SER A 36 10.38 -18.25 12.53
N ASN A 37 10.92 -19.43 12.19
CA ASN A 37 12.19 -19.94 12.71
C ASN A 37 13.43 -19.37 11.96
N ASP A 38 13.25 -18.37 11.12
CA ASP A 38 14.36 -17.66 10.46
C ASP A 38 14.67 -16.36 11.22
N LYS A 39 15.53 -16.51 12.21
CA LYS A 39 16.23 -15.40 12.87
C LYS A 39 17.42 -14.98 11.99
N ASP A 40 17.19 -14.47 10.84
CA ASP A 40 18.22 -13.72 10.13
C ASP A 40 18.03 -12.23 10.38
N ASN A 41 19.03 -11.70 11.07
CA ASN A 41 19.26 -10.34 11.52
C ASN A 41 18.83 -9.28 10.51
N ILE A 42 17.62 -8.77 10.62
CA ILE A 42 17.28 -7.44 10.13
C ILE A 42 17.58 -6.49 11.29
N GLU A 43 18.81 -5.97 11.35
CA GLU A 43 19.10 -4.84 12.23
C GLU A 43 18.11 -3.69 11.90
N PRO A 44 17.45 -3.13 12.90
CA PRO A 44 16.68 -1.89 12.71
C PRO A 44 17.69 -0.77 12.46
N ASN A 45 18.02 -0.53 11.20
CA ASN A 45 19.02 0.43 10.80
C ASN A 45 18.60 1.86 11.20
N SER A 46 19.35 2.41 12.13
CA SER A 46 19.12 3.64 12.88
C SER A 46 19.50 4.91 12.09
N GLN A 47 19.26 4.97 10.78
CA GLN A 47 19.42 6.19 9.98
C GLN A 47 18.24 6.38 9.01
N ARG A 48 17.04 6.57 9.57
CA ARG A 48 15.80 6.80 8.78
C ARG A 48 15.58 8.28 8.49
N ASN A 49 16.52 8.91 7.76
CA ASN A 49 16.25 10.18 7.07
C ASN A 49 16.05 9.98 5.55
N ASN A 50 15.67 8.79 5.11
CA ASN A 50 15.74 8.40 3.70
C ASN A 50 14.44 8.57 2.93
N ASN A 51 13.41 9.23 3.43
CA ASN A 51 12.15 9.46 2.72
C ASN A 51 11.81 8.31 1.76
N PRO A 52 11.50 7.10 2.26
CA PRO A 52 11.24 5.95 1.42
C PRO A 52 9.98 6.21 0.60
N ILE A 53 9.95 5.73 -0.65
CA ILE A 53 8.86 6.06 -1.58
C ILE A 53 7.50 5.55 -1.09
N ILE A 54 7.48 4.52 -0.25
CA ILE A 54 6.27 4.00 0.40
C ILE A 54 5.50 5.07 1.18
N ASP A 55 6.18 6.07 1.75
CA ASP A 55 5.55 7.13 2.53
C ASP A 55 4.75 8.13 1.67
N TYR A 56 4.95 8.09 0.37
CA TYR A 56 4.28 8.96 -0.61
C TYR A 56 3.18 8.27 -1.41
N LEU A 57 2.95 6.97 -1.16
CA LEU A 57 1.86 6.24 -1.82
C LEU A 57 0.54 6.49 -1.09
N ASP A 58 -0.53 6.64 -1.85
CA ASP A 58 -1.89 6.71 -1.33
C ASP A 58 -2.80 5.81 -2.19
N PHE A 59 -3.50 4.87 -1.56
CA PHE A 59 -4.38 3.90 -2.19
C PHE A 59 -5.42 3.39 -1.19
N GLU A 60 -6.51 2.85 -1.70
CA GLU A 60 -7.59 2.28 -0.91
C GLU A 60 -7.17 1.01 -0.17
N ASP A 61 -7.86 0.70 0.93
CA ASP A 61 -7.66 -0.53 1.70
C ASP A 61 -7.90 -1.77 0.83
N GLY A 62 -7.10 -2.81 1.05
CA GLY A 62 -7.16 -4.05 0.28
C GLY A 62 -6.14 -4.16 -0.87
N TYR A 63 -5.44 -3.06 -1.21
CA TYR A 63 -4.40 -3.05 -2.25
C TYR A 63 -3.00 -3.40 -1.71
N GLU A 64 -2.82 -3.51 -0.41
CA GLU A 64 -1.51 -3.66 0.26
C GLU A 64 -0.72 -4.86 -0.28
N LYS A 65 -1.40 -6.00 -0.46
CA LYS A 65 -0.74 -7.23 -0.96
C LYS A 65 -0.32 -7.07 -2.42
N ALA A 66 -1.16 -6.45 -3.23
CA ALA A 66 -0.84 -6.19 -4.64
C ALA A 66 0.33 -5.21 -4.76
N VAL A 67 0.33 -4.12 -3.99
CA VAL A 67 1.44 -3.14 -3.93
C VAL A 67 2.72 -3.81 -3.46
N ALA A 68 2.67 -4.55 -2.36
CA ALA A 68 3.83 -5.27 -1.83
C ALA A 68 4.38 -6.31 -2.82
N ALA A 69 3.52 -7.00 -3.57
CA ALA A 69 3.93 -7.97 -4.56
C ALA A 69 4.63 -7.33 -5.76
N VAL A 70 4.11 -6.19 -6.26
CA VAL A 70 4.66 -5.47 -7.43
C VAL A 70 6.00 -4.83 -7.15
N PHE A 71 6.17 -4.27 -5.96
CA PHE A 71 7.35 -3.47 -5.63
C PHE A 71 8.36 -4.20 -4.75
N SER A 72 7.91 -5.14 -3.91
CA SER A 72 8.79 -5.83 -2.95
C SER A 72 9.64 -4.83 -2.14
N ASP A 73 10.94 -5.04 -2.06
CA ASP A 73 11.92 -4.20 -1.36
C ASP A 73 12.17 -2.84 -2.03
N GLU A 74 11.76 -2.65 -3.28
CA GLU A 74 11.90 -1.37 -3.98
C GLU A 74 11.11 -0.23 -3.31
N LEU A 75 10.08 -0.54 -2.49
CA LEU A 75 9.29 0.46 -1.75
C LEU A 75 10.07 1.18 -0.65
N ILE A 76 11.18 0.61 -0.18
CA ILE A 76 12.05 1.27 0.80
C ILE A 76 13.08 2.21 0.16
N ALA A 77 13.21 2.17 -1.17
CA ALA A 77 14.10 3.08 -1.89
C ALA A 77 13.63 4.54 -1.77
N SER A 78 14.58 5.45 -1.76
CA SER A 78 14.33 6.88 -1.59
C SER A 78 13.86 7.55 -2.88
N ILE A 79 13.22 8.72 -2.74
CA ILE A 79 13.02 9.67 -3.84
C ILE A 79 14.22 10.63 -3.99
N ASN A 80 15.17 10.61 -3.05
CA ASN A 80 16.39 11.43 -3.13
C ASN A 80 17.46 10.69 -3.92
N GLU A 81 17.90 11.25 -5.04
CA GLU A 81 18.90 10.66 -5.94
C GLU A 81 20.31 10.53 -5.34
N GLU A 82 20.57 11.16 -4.20
CA GLU A 82 21.85 11.01 -3.46
C GLU A 82 21.94 9.69 -2.69
N GLN A 83 20.82 8.99 -2.52
CA GLN A 83 20.78 7.71 -1.82
C GLN A 83 21.22 6.57 -2.72
N ALA A 84 21.85 5.54 -2.13
CA ALA A 84 22.34 4.38 -2.86
C ALA A 84 21.25 3.63 -3.63
N SER A 85 20.02 3.58 -3.08
CA SER A 85 18.83 3.06 -3.75
C SER A 85 17.80 4.17 -3.83
N HIS A 86 17.47 4.59 -5.04
CA HIS A 86 16.53 5.69 -5.26
C HIS A 86 15.72 5.52 -6.53
N TRP A 87 14.57 6.20 -6.58
CA TRP A 87 13.72 6.30 -7.74
C TRP A 87 13.96 7.61 -8.47
N ARG A 88 14.21 7.53 -9.78
CA ARG A 88 14.37 8.70 -10.65
C ARG A 88 13.11 8.96 -11.45
N VAL A 89 12.85 10.22 -11.74
CA VAL A 89 11.83 10.59 -12.73
C VAL A 89 12.38 10.28 -14.13
N LEU A 90 11.67 9.46 -14.88
CA LEU A 90 12.01 9.11 -16.25
C LEU A 90 10.90 9.57 -17.19
N THR A 91 11.27 10.34 -18.22
CA THR A 91 10.36 10.62 -19.34
C THR A 91 10.19 9.36 -20.18
N TYR A 92 8.97 9.07 -20.61
CA TYR A 92 8.67 7.95 -21.50
C TYR A 92 7.46 8.30 -22.37
N ASP A 93 7.54 7.91 -23.65
CA ASP A 93 6.52 8.24 -24.66
C ASP A 93 5.52 7.09 -24.90
N GLN A 94 5.70 5.95 -24.21
CA GLN A 94 4.86 4.77 -24.42
C GLN A 94 3.72 4.74 -23.41
N ASN A 95 2.49 4.84 -23.91
CA ASN A 95 1.32 4.47 -23.13
C ASN A 95 1.19 2.95 -23.10
N SER A 96 1.36 2.36 -21.92
CA SER A 96 0.99 0.97 -21.73
C SER A 96 -0.52 0.83 -21.88
N VAL A 97 -0.95 -0.03 -22.80
CA VAL A 97 -2.36 -0.35 -23.01
C VAL A 97 -2.57 -1.78 -22.55
N PHE A 98 -3.57 -2.00 -21.72
CA PHE A 98 -4.02 -3.32 -21.32
C PHE A 98 -5.34 -3.66 -22.02
N SER A 99 -5.65 -4.95 -22.10
CA SER A 99 -6.94 -5.45 -22.58
C SER A 99 -8.08 -4.97 -21.68
N ASP A 100 -9.30 -5.00 -22.21
CA ASP A 100 -10.51 -4.65 -21.47
C ASP A 100 -10.63 -5.46 -20.16
N GLY A 101 -11.10 -4.82 -19.11
CA GLY A 101 -11.25 -5.42 -17.78
C GLY A 101 -10.02 -5.32 -16.87
N ILE A 102 -8.87 -4.87 -17.38
CA ILE A 102 -7.65 -4.68 -16.59
C ILE A 102 -7.54 -3.20 -16.19
N LYS A 103 -7.46 -2.93 -14.89
CA LYS A 103 -7.32 -1.56 -14.36
C LYS A 103 -5.84 -1.23 -14.17
N LYS A 104 -5.36 -0.13 -14.75
CA LYS A 104 -3.98 0.33 -14.52
C LYS A 104 -3.77 0.74 -13.07
N PHE A 105 -2.65 0.36 -12.50
CA PHE A 105 -2.26 0.79 -11.14
C PHE A 105 -2.08 2.31 -11.03
N SER A 106 -1.64 2.97 -12.09
CA SER A 106 -1.55 4.45 -12.12
C SER A 106 -2.88 5.17 -11.93
N ASN A 107 -4.02 4.49 -12.16
CA ASN A 107 -5.35 5.03 -11.91
C ASN A 107 -5.87 4.71 -10.50
N LEU A 108 -5.26 3.76 -9.81
CA LEU A 108 -5.71 3.24 -8.52
C LEU A 108 -4.83 3.72 -7.37
N ILE A 109 -3.58 4.03 -7.65
CA ILE A 109 -2.57 4.40 -6.66
C ILE A 109 -2.07 5.80 -6.95
N LYS A 110 -2.27 6.73 -6.02
CA LYS A 110 -1.62 8.03 -6.07
C LYS A 110 -0.18 7.87 -5.63
N ALA A 111 0.74 8.31 -6.45
CA ALA A 111 2.17 8.15 -6.24
C ALA A 111 2.96 9.34 -6.81
N PRO A 112 4.20 9.54 -6.34
CA PRO A 112 5.13 10.49 -6.96
C PRO A 112 5.41 10.13 -8.42
N GLU A 113 5.81 11.13 -9.20
CA GLU A 113 6.10 10.97 -10.63
C GLU A 113 7.20 9.94 -10.91
N ASN A 114 8.11 9.76 -9.97
CA ASN A 114 9.15 8.72 -10.02
C ASN A 114 8.61 7.31 -10.27
N LEU A 115 7.39 7.00 -9.79
CA LEU A 115 6.75 5.69 -9.96
C LEU A 115 5.78 5.61 -11.13
N LYS A 116 5.44 6.73 -11.77
CA LYS A 116 4.42 6.78 -12.82
C LYS A 116 4.67 5.76 -13.92
N LYS A 117 5.91 5.71 -14.43
CA LYS A 117 6.29 4.75 -15.47
C LYS A 117 6.04 3.30 -15.03
N LYS A 118 6.46 2.91 -13.83
CA LYS A 118 6.23 1.55 -13.33
C LYS A 118 4.74 1.26 -13.16
N LEU A 119 4.00 2.18 -12.55
CA LEU A 119 2.55 2.02 -12.31
C LEU A 119 1.73 1.92 -13.61
N ASP A 120 2.15 2.60 -14.68
CA ASP A 120 1.50 2.51 -15.98
C ASP A 120 1.67 1.13 -16.66
N PHE A 121 2.70 0.38 -16.27
CA PHE A 121 2.98 -0.97 -16.78
C PHE A 121 2.47 -2.09 -15.87
N VAL A 122 1.73 -1.75 -14.82
CA VAL A 122 1.08 -2.72 -13.93
C VAL A 122 -0.43 -2.64 -14.10
N GLY A 123 -1.04 -3.78 -14.38
CA GLY A 123 -2.49 -3.96 -14.49
C GLY A 123 -3.03 -4.78 -13.31
N LEU A 124 -4.06 -4.29 -12.63
CA LEU A 124 -4.83 -5.06 -11.67
C LEU A 124 -5.84 -5.93 -12.39
N ILE A 125 -5.87 -7.21 -12.04
CA ILE A 125 -6.83 -8.18 -12.54
C ILE A 125 -7.69 -8.71 -11.40
N GLU A 126 -9.00 -8.73 -11.61
CA GLU A 126 -9.99 -9.30 -10.68
C GLU A 126 -10.46 -10.69 -11.16
N ASP A 127 -10.69 -10.85 -12.46
CA ASP A 127 -11.09 -12.11 -13.06
C ASP A 127 -9.87 -12.84 -13.66
N LYS A 128 -9.55 -14.00 -13.11
CA LYS A 128 -8.41 -14.84 -13.49
C LYS A 128 -8.77 -15.97 -14.46
N SER A 129 -10.00 -16.03 -14.97
CA SER A 129 -10.46 -17.12 -15.84
C SER A 129 -9.62 -17.29 -17.12
N ASN A 130 -9.16 -16.17 -17.69
CA ASN A 130 -8.36 -16.11 -18.92
C ASN A 130 -6.91 -15.69 -18.67
N ILE A 131 -6.38 -15.91 -17.46
CA ILE A 131 -5.09 -15.33 -17.06
C ILE A 131 -3.91 -15.77 -17.95
N LEU A 132 -3.92 -17.00 -18.46
CA LEU A 132 -2.86 -17.49 -19.34
C LEU A 132 -2.86 -16.75 -20.67
N ASP A 133 -4.01 -16.60 -21.29
CA ASP A 133 -4.16 -15.85 -22.55
C ASP A 133 -3.80 -14.37 -22.36
N LEU A 134 -4.18 -13.80 -21.23
CA LEU A 134 -3.81 -12.42 -20.88
C LEU A 134 -2.30 -12.27 -20.70
N GLN A 135 -1.64 -13.23 -20.04
CA GLN A 135 -0.19 -13.22 -19.86
C GLN A 135 0.56 -13.34 -21.17
N GLU A 136 0.13 -14.21 -22.10
CA GLU A 136 0.76 -14.39 -23.40
C GLU A 136 0.72 -13.11 -24.26
N ASN A 137 -0.29 -12.28 -24.07
CA ASN A 137 -0.47 -11.02 -24.80
C ASN A 137 0.15 -9.80 -24.11
N LEU A 138 0.88 -9.97 -22.99
CA LEU A 138 1.55 -8.86 -22.32
C LEU A 138 2.73 -8.33 -23.14
N LEU A 139 2.80 -7.01 -23.24
CA LEU A 139 3.93 -6.34 -23.85
C LEU A 139 5.14 -6.29 -22.91
N PRO A 140 6.37 -6.18 -23.42
CA PRO A 140 7.58 -6.06 -22.63
C PRO A 140 7.46 -5.00 -21.51
N GLY A 141 7.74 -5.41 -20.29
CA GLY A 141 7.64 -4.58 -19.10
C GLY A 141 6.28 -4.65 -18.38
N GLN A 142 5.24 -5.20 -19.01
CA GLN A 142 3.93 -5.30 -18.36
C GLN A 142 3.87 -6.41 -17.31
N ILE A 143 3.09 -6.13 -16.27
CA ILE A 143 2.83 -7.02 -15.14
C ILE A 143 1.33 -7.02 -14.87
N LEU A 144 0.75 -8.18 -14.65
CA LEU A 144 -0.57 -8.32 -14.04
C LEU A 144 -0.42 -8.71 -12.58
N VAL A 145 -1.27 -8.15 -11.75
CA VAL A 145 -1.31 -8.45 -10.32
C VAL A 145 -2.75 -8.63 -9.86
N SER A 146 -2.99 -9.57 -8.93
CA SER A 146 -4.28 -9.70 -8.24
C SER A 146 -4.25 -9.02 -6.88
N LEU A 147 -5.42 -8.78 -6.27
CA LEU A 147 -5.54 -8.26 -4.91
C LEU A 147 -4.87 -9.19 -3.87
N GLU A 148 -4.80 -10.48 -4.14
CA GLU A 148 -4.13 -11.47 -3.30
C GLU A 148 -2.59 -11.40 -3.41
N GLY A 149 -2.06 -10.60 -4.35
CA GLY A 149 -0.62 -10.44 -4.59
C GLY A 149 -0.03 -11.51 -5.50
N GLU A 150 -0.86 -12.17 -6.31
CA GLU A 150 -0.37 -13.03 -7.38
C GLU A 150 0.14 -12.17 -8.53
N ILE A 151 1.21 -12.61 -9.20
CA ILE A 151 1.86 -11.86 -10.28
C ILE A 151 1.99 -12.73 -11.51
N TRP A 152 1.74 -12.13 -12.68
CA TRP A 152 2.02 -12.66 -14.00
C TRP A 152 2.77 -11.59 -14.80
N ARG A 153 3.94 -11.96 -15.30
CA ARG A 153 4.80 -11.03 -16.03
C ARG A 153 4.89 -11.41 -17.50
N TRP A 154 5.18 -10.41 -18.31
CA TRP A 154 5.38 -10.53 -19.75
C TRP A 154 6.44 -11.55 -20.18
N ASP A 155 7.44 -11.82 -19.33
CA ASP A 155 8.55 -12.75 -19.57
C ASP A 155 8.25 -14.18 -19.11
N GLY A 156 6.98 -14.50 -18.79
CA GLY A 156 6.52 -15.81 -18.38
C GLY A 156 6.66 -16.09 -16.88
N TYR A 157 7.19 -15.15 -16.08
CA TYR A 157 7.27 -15.34 -14.63
C TYR A 157 5.87 -15.31 -14.01
N VAL A 158 5.60 -16.27 -13.13
CA VAL A 158 4.37 -16.36 -12.34
C VAL A 158 4.70 -16.54 -10.87
N SER A 159 4.07 -15.74 -10.01
CA SER A 159 4.12 -15.91 -8.56
C SER A 159 2.71 -16.03 -8.01
N LYS A 160 2.45 -17.06 -7.20
CA LYS A 160 1.14 -17.30 -6.60
C LYS A 160 1.00 -16.71 -5.19
N GLY A 161 1.56 -15.52 -4.99
CA GLY A 161 1.35 -14.76 -3.75
C GLY A 161 2.04 -15.35 -2.51
N LYS A 162 3.00 -16.26 -2.67
CA LYS A 162 3.82 -16.69 -1.52
C LYS A 162 4.63 -15.48 -1.02
N GLN A 163 4.28 -15.03 0.17
CA GLN A 163 4.99 -13.93 0.82
C GLN A 163 6.43 -14.37 1.13
N ASN A 164 7.39 -13.85 0.37
CA ASN A 164 8.79 -13.89 0.74
C ASN A 164 9.05 -12.88 1.86
N SER A 165 10.21 -12.96 2.49
CA SER A 165 10.59 -12.10 3.63
C SER A 165 10.48 -10.61 3.29
N SER A 166 10.84 -10.21 2.08
CA SER A 166 10.73 -8.82 1.61
C SER A 166 9.28 -8.33 1.57
N THR A 167 8.37 -9.15 1.05
CA THR A 167 6.92 -8.81 1.01
C THR A 167 6.34 -8.66 2.42
N LYS A 168 6.74 -9.54 3.36
CA LYS A 168 6.31 -9.42 4.77
C LYS A 168 6.79 -8.10 5.39
N ALA A 169 8.04 -7.74 5.19
CA ALA A 169 8.61 -6.49 5.71
C ALA A 169 7.89 -5.25 5.15
N VAL A 170 7.55 -5.26 3.87
CA VAL A 170 6.78 -4.18 3.23
C VAL A 170 5.37 -4.10 3.79
N LEU A 171 4.68 -5.22 3.93
CA LEU A 171 3.34 -5.26 4.54
C LEU A 171 3.35 -4.75 5.98
N GLU A 172 4.36 -5.08 6.75
CA GLU A 172 4.53 -4.55 8.11
C GLU A 172 4.75 -3.03 8.11
N GLN A 173 5.53 -2.50 7.17
CA GLN A 173 5.71 -1.05 7.05
C GLN A 173 4.40 -0.35 6.64
N LEU A 174 3.63 -0.90 5.71
CA LEU A 174 2.32 -0.37 5.32
C LEU A 174 1.36 -0.34 6.51
N LYS A 175 1.29 -1.43 7.27
CA LYS A 175 0.51 -1.48 8.52
C LYS A 175 0.95 -0.43 9.53
N ASN A 176 2.25 -0.32 9.79
CA ASN A 176 2.80 0.65 10.73
C ASN A 176 2.49 2.09 10.30
N ARG A 177 2.52 2.36 9.01
CA ARG A 177 2.10 3.64 8.44
C ARG A 177 0.61 3.90 8.70
N ARG A 178 -0.27 2.93 8.39
CA ARG A 178 -1.70 3.07 8.62
C ARG A 178 -2.02 3.28 10.10
N MET A 179 -1.39 2.53 10.99
CA MET A 179 -1.50 2.70 12.44
C MET A 179 -1.12 4.12 12.91
N LYS A 180 -0.07 4.70 12.34
CA LYS A 180 0.32 6.09 12.64
C LYS A 180 -0.71 7.10 12.14
N GLN A 181 -1.28 6.88 10.95
CA GLN A 181 -2.34 7.72 10.41
C GLN A 181 -3.59 7.67 11.28
N LEU A 182 -4.07 6.47 11.61
CA LEU A 182 -5.21 6.26 12.49
C LEU A 182 -5.01 6.89 13.88
N SER A 183 -3.81 6.81 14.44
CA SER A 183 -3.50 7.46 15.73
C SER A 183 -3.53 8.98 15.64
N LYS A 184 -3.23 9.55 14.48
CA LYS A 184 -3.34 10.99 14.24
C LYS A 184 -4.81 11.41 14.06
N GLU A 185 -5.58 10.62 13.31
CA GLU A 185 -7.02 10.82 13.11
C GLU A 185 -7.77 10.75 14.45
N GLU A 186 -7.48 9.74 15.29
CA GLU A 186 -8.08 9.59 16.61
C GLU A 186 -7.84 10.84 17.49
N LYS A 187 -6.62 11.39 17.48
CA LYS A 187 -6.33 12.63 18.21
C LYS A 187 -7.11 13.82 17.69
N GLN A 188 -7.28 13.95 16.39
CA GLN A 188 -8.06 15.03 15.79
C GLN A 188 -9.54 14.94 16.20
N TRP A 189 -10.13 13.75 16.16
CA TRP A 189 -11.51 13.52 16.58
C TRP A 189 -11.70 13.73 18.08
N MET A 190 -10.73 13.32 18.90
CA MET A 190 -10.72 13.58 20.34
C MET A 190 -10.72 15.09 20.64
N ASP A 191 -9.93 15.87 19.92
CA ASP A 191 -9.89 17.34 20.05
C ASP A 191 -11.22 17.99 19.66
N ILE A 192 -11.86 17.50 18.59
CA ILE A 192 -13.17 17.99 18.14
C ILE A 192 -14.23 17.66 19.18
N SER A 193 -14.29 16.42 19.67
CA SER A 193 -15.23 15.98 20.70
C SER A 193 -15.09 16.81 21.98
N SER A 194 -13.86 17.00 22.48
CA SER A 194 -13.63 17.78 23.69
C SER A 194 -14.05 19.26 23.57
N LYS A 195 -13.83 19.86 22.39
CA LYS A 195 -14.26 21.23 22.12
C LYS A 195 -15.79 21.38 22.01
N ALA A 196 -16.43 20.38 21.42
CA ALA A 196 -17.90 20.36 21.32
C ALA A 196 -18.54 20.17 22.70
N GLU A 197 -18.04 19.22 23.51
CA GLU A 197 -18.49 18.97 24.88
C GLU A 197 -18.41 20.21 25.78
N GLN A 198 -17.37 21.02 25.66
CA GLN A 198 -17.22 22.26 26.44
C GLN A 198 -18.22 23.36 26.07
N ARG A 199 -18.93 23.22 24.93
CA ARG A 199 -19.88 24.22 24.42
C ARG A 199 -21.34 23.80 24.51
N ILE A 200 -21.59 22.53 24.86
CA ILE A 200 -22.90 22.00 25.22
C ILE A 200 -23.25 22.42 26.65
#